data_3171deead5de3008408f3a09c381d3ca
#
_entry.id   3171deead5de3008408f3a09c381d3ca
#
_cell.length_a   1.000
_cell.length_b   1.000
_cell.length_c   1.000
_cell.angle_alpha   90.00
_cell.angle_beta   90.00
_cell.angle_gamma   90.00
#
_symmetry.space_group_name_H-M   'P 1'
#
loop_
_entity.id
_entity.type
_entity.pdbx_description
1 polymer ?
#
loop_
_entity_poly.entity_id
_entity_poly.type
_entity_poly.pdbx_seq_one_letter_code
_entity_poly.pdbx_strand_id
1 'polypeptide(L)'
;MRFGQKTFVIHRGSRKALSIETLSEAVRRLPDLTKPASEIARVIAVDGELKDLPELREIKTKIANLNKKIQSIMRSYTGNQKLSSALESTVPALRSGHQVLAVKASHRSRIAGIVHEVSQSGQTVYIEPEESVRTGNELLEEEANLQIAVKAILKKLTASLAPYVPLFEAALPSMIAIDEAYARAKWGGEHRAAYALPCGKEDALTLLGARHPLLGEKAVPIDVRFMSGKRVLIITGPNTGGKTVTLKT
;
A
#
# COMPACT_ATOMS: atom_id res chain seq x y z
N MET A 1 6.41 22.05 1.51
CA MET A 1 7.76 21.90 0.91
C MET A 1 7.99 23.05 -0.05
N ARG A 2 8.94 23.95 0.24
CA ARG A 2 9.39 24.96 -0.72
C ARG A 2 10.37 24.27 -1.67
N PHE A 3 9.95 23.99 -2.89
CA PHE A 3 10.87 23.62 -3.95
C PHE A 3 11.65 24.87 -4.35
N GLY A 4 12.82 25.06 -3.74
CA GLY A 4 13.77 26.05 -4.19
C GLY A 4 14.17 25.73 -5.63
N GLN A 5 14.31 26.76 -6.46
CA GLN A 5 14.83 26.69 -7.82
C GLN A 5 16.22 26.03 -7.80
N LYS A 6 16.27 24.70 -7.92
CA LYS A 6 17.51 23.98 -8.22
C LYS A 6 17.49 23.65 -9.71
N THR A 7 18.30 24.35 -10.46
CA THR A 7 18.61 24.01 -11.85
C THR A 7 19.39 22.71 -11.86
N PHE A 8 18.77 21.62 -12.28
CA PHE A 8 19.47 20.36 -12.49
C PHE A 8 20.13 20.41 -13.88
N VAL A 9 21.44 20.45 -13.90
CA VAL A 9 22.24 20.32 -15.12
C VAL A 9 22.56 18.85 -15.33
N ILE A 10 21.95 18.23 -16.35
CA ILE A 10 22.34 16.88 -16.76
C ILE A 10 23.45 17.00 -17.78
N HIS A 11 24.69 16.73 -17.36
CA HIS A 11 25.83 16.63 -18.25
C HIS A 11 25.88 15.25 -18.93
N ARG A 12 25.63 15.19 -20.21
CA ARG A 12 26.13 14.13 -21.08
C ARG A 12 26.71 14.74 -22.35
N GLY A 13 28.03 14.85 -22.41
CA GLY A 13 28.83 15.00 -23.63
C GLY A 13 28.59 16.20 -24.57
N SER A 14 27.65 17.08 -24.28
CA SER A 14 27.43 18.31 -25.02
C SER A 14 27.18 19.47 -24.06
N ARG A 15 27.93 20.55 -24.20
CA ARG A 15 27.95 21.72 -23.30
C ARG A 15 26.69 22.61 -23.38
N LYS A 16 25.52 22.09 -23.67
CA LYS A 16 24.24 22.81 -23.54
C LYS A 16 23.51 22.35 -22.31
N ALA A 17 23.36 23.24 -21.34
CA ALA A 17 22.42 23.08 -20.25
C ALA A 17 21.02 22.85 -20.84
N LEU A 18 20.47 21.66 -20.70
CA LEU A 18 19.06 21.41 -21.00
C LEU A 18 18.25 22.11 -19.92
N SER A 19 17.58 23.19 -20.28
CA SER A 19 16.59 23.83 -19.41
C SER A 19 15.43 22.89 -19.24
N ILE A 20 15.05 22.57 -17.96
CA ILE A 20 13.91 21.74 -17.64
C ILE A 20 12.65 22.64 -17.64
N GLU A 21 12.43 23.39 -18.70
CA GLU A 21 11.34 24.36 -18.82
C GLU A 21 9.99 23.69 -18.67
N THR A 22 9.80 22.54 -19.32
CA THR A 22 8.54 21.77 -19.27
C THR A 22 8.20 21.29 -17.86
N LEU A 23 9.18 20.80 -17.10
CA LEU A 23 8.97 20.37 -15.73
C LEU A 23 8.70 21.57 -14.80
N SER A 24 9.44 22.66 -14.99
CA SER A 24 9.23 23.90 -14.25
C SER A 24 7.85 24.49 -14.52
N GLU A 25 7.35 24.38 -15.75
CA GLU A 25 6.02 24.84 -16.12
C GLU A 25 4.93 23.95 -15.48
N ALA A 26 5.10 22.63 -15.50
CA ALA A 26 4.17 21.71 -14.84
C ALA A 26 4.10 21.99 -13.32
N VAL A 27 5.24 22.25 -12.67
CA VAL A 27 5.28 22.61 -11.25
C VAL A 27 4.61 23.97 -10.97
N ARG A 28 4.78 24.95 -11.87
CA ARG A 28 4.12 26.27 -11.71
C ARG A 28 2.60 26.20 -11.86
N ARG A 29 2.10 25.23 -12.60
CA ARG A 29 0.64 25.00 -12.77
C ARG A 29 -0.01 24.28 -11.59
N LEU A 30 0.78 23.74 -10.66
CA LEU A 30 0.23 23.11 -9.46
C LEU A 30 -0.42 24.18 -8.58
N PRO A 31 -1.69 24.03 -8.20
CA PRO A 31 -2.34 24.91 -7.25
C PRO A 31 -1.73 24.76 -5.85
N ASP A 32 -1.97 25.73 -5.00
CA ASP A 32 -1.56 25.63 -3.59
C ASP A 32 -2.46 24.64 -2.85
N LEU A 33 -1.91 23.48 -2.52
CA LEU A 33 -2.55 22.42 -1.76
C LEU A 33 -2.11 22.40 -0.29
N THR A 34 -1.43 23.41 0.22
CA THR A 34 -0.89 23.45 1.59
C THR A 34 -1.99 23.27 2.63
N LYS A 35 -3.12 23.93 2.44
CA LYS A 35 -4.23 23.88 3.39
C LYS A 35 -4.90 22.49 3.45
N PRO A 36 -5.36 21.89 2.34
CA PRO A 36 -5.92 20.55 2.39
C PRO A 36 -4.89 19.51 2.84
N ALA A 37 -3.62 19.65 2.47
CA ALA A 37 -2.56 18.76 2.94
C ALA A 37 -2.38 18.83 4.46
N SER A 38 -2.47 20.01 5.07
CA SER A 38 -2.40 20.18 6.51
C SER A 38 -3.60 19.56 7.23
N GLU A 39 -4.81 19.65 6.68
CA GLU A 39 -6.00 19.00 7.21
C GLU A 39 -5.86 17.47 7.21
N ILE A 40 -5.38 16.90 6.11
CA ILE A 40 -5.10 15.45 6.03
C ILE A 40 -4.03 15.08 7.05
N ALA A 41 -2.91 15.81 7.05
CA ALA A 41 -1.76 15.51 7.92
C ALA A 41 -2.08 15.64 9.41
N ARG A 42 -3.15 16.33 9.80
CA ARG A 42 -3.63 16.39 11.19
C ARG A 42 -4.21 15.05 11.65
N VAL A 43 -4.84 14.31 10.76
CA VAL A 43 -5.60 13.08 11.05
C VAL A 43 -4.84 11.83 10.62
N ILE A 44 -4.24 11.88 9.43
CA ILE A 44 -3.55 10.74 8.80
C ILE A 44 -2.04 10.95 8.87
N ALA A 45 -1.31 9.89 9.21
CA ALA A 45 0.15 9.87 9.20
C ALA A 45 0.69 9.63 7.78
N VAL A 46 2.00 9.75 7.60
CA VAL A 46 2.67 9.62 6.28
C VAL A 46 2.55 8.20 5.70
N ASP A 47 2.46 7.20 6.58
CA ASP A 47 2.26 5.78 6.23
C ASP A 47 0.80 5.42 5.87
N GLY A 48 -0.11 6.41 5.94
CA GLY A 48 -1.53 6.23 5.67
C GLY A 48 -2.37 5.80 6.88
N GLU A 49 -1.75 5.56 8.03
CA GLU A 49 -2.45 5.16 9.24
C GLU A 49 -3.07 6.35 9.98
N LEU A 50 -4.11 6.07 10.76
CA LEU A 50 -4.74 7.07 11.62
C LEU A 50 -3.79 7.44 12.77
N LYS A 51 -3.55 8.74 12.97
CA LYS A 51 -2.73 9.22 14.09
C LYS A 51 -3.37 8.92 15.44
N ASP A 52 -2.57 9.00 16.49
CA ASP A 52 -3.08 8.95 17.86
C ASP A 52 -3.82 10.26 18.18
N LEU A 53 -5.14 10.23 17.95
CA LEU A 53 -6.01 11.39 18.16
C LEU A 53 -6.52 11.44 19.59
N PRO A 54 -6.53 12.63 20.23
CA PRO A 54 -7.02 12.80 21.60
C PRO A 54 -8.44 12.27 21.81
N GLU A 55 -9.30 12.42 20.80
CA GLU A 55 -10.70 11.99 20.82
C GLU A 55 -10.87 10.47 20.95
N LEU A 56 -9.85 9.70 20.55
CA LEU A 56 -9.88 8.23 20.61
C LEU A 56 -9.17 7.65 21.83
N ARG A 57 -8.39 8.46 22.57
CA ARG A 57 -7.54 7.97 23.65
C ARG A 57 -8.31 7.35 24.80
N GLU A 58 -9.44 7.96 25.18
CA GLU A 58 -10.27 7.45 26.26
C GLU A 58 -10.82 6.06 25.92
N ILE A 59 -11.40 5.90 24.72
CA ILE A 59 -11.94 4.62 24.24
C ILE A 59 -10.84 3.57 24.15
N LYS A 60 -9.70 3.92 23.55
CA LYS A 60 -8.53 3.00 23.46
C LYS A 60 -8.02 2.59 24.84
N THR A 61 -8.02 3.50 25.81
CA THR A 61 -7.61 3.19 27.17
C THR A 61 -8.58 2.23 27.85
N LYS A 62 -9.89 2.44 27.68
CA LYS A 62 -10.92 1.52 28.18
C LYS A 62 -10.75 0.12 27.57
N ILE A 63 -10.61 0.02 26.25
CA ILE A 63 -10.36 -1.25 25.53
C ILE A 63 -9.11 -1.94 26.10
N ALA A 64 -8.01 -1.21 26.28
CA ALA A 64 -6.77 -1.78 26.84
C ALA A 64 -6.96 -2.31 28.26
N ASN A 65 -7.73 -1.61 29.10
CA ASN A 65 -8.02 -2.03 30.46
C ASN A 65 -8.94 -3.27 30.52
N LEU A 66 -9.98 -3.29 29.66
CA LEU A 66 -10.87 -4.45 29.54
C LEU A 66 -10.11 -5.68 29.05
N ASN A 67 -9.26 -5.53 28.04
CA ASN A 67 -8.38 -6.61 27.58
C ASN A 67 -7.46 -7.16 28.70
N LYS A 68 -6.82 -6.27 29.47
CA LYS A 68 -6.00 -6.69 30.62
C LYS A 68 -6.83 -7.47 31.65
N LYS A 69 -8.05 -7.03 31.94
CA LYS A 69 -8.95 -7.71 32.88
C LYS A 69 -9.35 -9.10 32.38
N ILE A 70 -9.74 -9.22 31.09
CA ILE A 70 -10.05 -10.52 30.48
C ILE A 70 -8.82 -11.45 30.52
N GLN A 71 -7.65 -10.95 30.14
CA GLN A 71 -6.41 -11.73 30.21
C GLN A 71 -6.10 -12.21 31.66
N SER A 72 -6.37 -11.39 32.67
CA SER A 72 -6.19 -11.79 34.06
C SER A 72 -7.14 -12.92 34.44
N ILE A 73 -8.41 -12.81 34.04
CA ILE A 73 -9.42 -13.87 34.24
C ILE A 73 -8.96 -15.15 33.54
N MET A 74 -8.60 -15.08 32.26
CA MET A 74 -8.14 -16.27 31.51
C MET A 74 -6.91 -16.93 32.14
N ARG A 75 -5.96 -16.13 32.64
CA ARG A 75 -4.78 -16.65 33.35
C ARG A 75 -5.13 -17.37 34.66
N SER A 76 -6.16 -16.91 35.39
CA SER A 76 -6.60 -17.60 36.62
C SER A 76 -7.11 -18.99 36.33
N TYR A 77 -7.75 -19.22 35.18
CA TYR A 77 -8.21 -20.55 34.73
C TYR A 77 -7.05 -21.38 34.17
N THR A 78 -6.24 -20.83 33.28
CA THR A 78 -5.14 -21.57 32.62
C THR A 78 -3.99 -21.90 33.57
N GLY A 79 -3.76 -21.09 34.60
CA GLY A 79 -2.76 -21.32 35.64
C GLY A 79 -3.23 -22.22 36.77
N ASN A 80 -4.51 -22.63 36.78
CA ASN A 80 -5.06 -23.46 37.84
C ASN A 80 -4.73 -24.94 37.62
N GLN A 81 -3.86 -25.50 38.46
CA GLN A 81 -3.45 -26.91 38.36
C GLN A 81 -4.63 -27.90 38.40
N LYS A 82 -5.69 -27.56 39.13
CA LYS A 82 -6.87 -28.42 39.22
C LYS A 82 -7.67 -28.48 37.92
N LEU A 83 -7.53 -27.44 37.05
CA LEU A 83 -8.21 -27.37 35.76
C LEU A 83 -7.32 -27.82 34.59
N SER A 84 -6.04 -28.04 34.81
CA SER A 84 -5.10 -28.41 33.74
C SER A 84 -5.49 -29.65 32.97
N SER A 85 -6.06 -30.67 33.67
CA SER A 85 -6.56 -31.91 33.03
C SER A 85 -7.81 -31.69 32.18
N ALA A 86 -8.57 -30.63 32.47
CA ALA A 86 -9.82 -30.31 31.77
C ALA A 86 -9.59 -29.45 30.52
N LEU A 87 -8.50 -28.71 30.50
CA LEU A 87 -8.16 -27.86 29.34
C LEU A 87 -7.48 -28.68 28.26
N GLU A 88 -7.82 -28.40 26.99
CA GLU A 88 -7.14 -28.91 25.82
C GLU A 88 -5.91 -28.04 25.49
N SER A 89 -6.01 -26.72 25.76
CA SER A 89 -4.94 -25.75 25.57
C SER A 89 -4.89 -24.78 26.75
N THR A 90 -3.68 -24.42 27.15
CA THR A 90 -3.44 -23.34 28.12
C THR A 90 -3.46 -21.94 27.48
N VAL A 91 -3.55 -21.86 26.15
CA VAL A 91 -3.66 -20.61 25.40
C VAL A 91 -5.14 -20.37 25.10
N PRO A 92 -5.73 -19.25 25.55
CA PRO A 92 -7.09 -18.89 25.20
C PRO A 92 -7.22 -18.68 23.67
N ALA A 93 -8.37 -19.08 23.12
CA ALA A 93 -8.72 -18.87 21.72
C ALA A 93 -9.68 -17.68 21.59
N LEU A 94 -9.83 -17.16 20.36
CA LEU A 94 -10.85 -16.16 20.03
C LEU A 94 -11.97 -16.83 19.24
N ARG A 95 -13.23 -16.67 19.69
CA ARG A 95 -14.42 -17.16 19.01
C ARG A 95 -15.52 -16.10 19.07
N SER A 96 -16.07 -15.75 17.92
CA SER A 96 -17.13 -14.72 17.81
C SER A 96 -16.81 -13.40 18.53
N GLY A 97 -15.51 -13.00 18.55
CA GLY A 97 -15.06 -11.80 19.25
C GLY A 97 -14.78 -11.97 20.75
N HIS A 98 -15.09 -13.14 21.35
CA HIS A 98 -14.86 -13.44 22.75
C HIS A 98 -13.62 -14.29 22.96
N GLN A 99 -12.88 -14.02 24.05
CA GLN A 99 -11.81 -14.91 24.50
C GLN A 99 -12.42 -16.12 25.20
N VAL A 100 -12.05 -17.31 24.77
CA VAL A 100 -12.60 -18.58 25.24
C VAL A 100 -11.51 -19.56 25.62
N LEU A 101 -11.82 -20.48 26.54
CA LEU A 101 -10.98 -21.60 26.93
C LEU A 101 -11.36 -22.84 26.10
N ALA A 102 -10.35 -23.51 25.53
CA ALA A 102 -10.55 -24.81 24.90
C ALA A 102 -10.60 -25.89 25.98
N VAL A 103 -11.78 -26.47 26.20
CA VAL A 103 -12.08 -27.41 27.26
C VAL A 103 -12.44 -28.77 26.67
N LYS A 104 -11.91 -29.85 27.21
CA LYS A 104 -12.31 -31.22 26.82
C LYS A 104 -13.79 -31.42 27.07
N ALA A 105 -14.54 -31.91 26.09
CA ALA A 105 -15.99 -32.07 26.19
C ALA A 105 -16.43 -32.90 27.44
N SER A 106 -15.62 -33.91 27.80
CA SER A 106 -15.84 -34.74 29.02
C SER A 106 -15.71 -33.97 30.34
N HIS A 107 -15.10 -32.78 30.31
CA HIS A 107 -14.85 -31.94 31.47
C HIS A 107 -15.58 -30.58 31.42
N ARG A 108 -16.55 -30.44 30.48
CA ARG A 108 -17.30 -29.18 30.28
C ARG A 108 -17.89 -28.61 31.58
N SER A 109 -18.43 -29.49 32.46
CA SER A 109 -19.08 -29.08 33.71
C SER A 109 -18.11 -28.46 34.75
N ARG A 110 -16.79 -28.54 34.55
CA ARG A 110 -15.80 -27.98 35.47
C ARG A 110 -15.61 -26.49 35.33
N ILE A 111 -16.06 -25.88 34.22
CA ILE A 111 -15.97 -24.47 33.97
C ILE A 111 -17.37 -23.93 33.67
N ALA A 112 -17.86 -23.09 34.57
CA ALA A 112 -19.12 -22.38 34.37
C ALA A 112 -18.90 -21.26 33.32
N GLY A 113 -19.82 -21.17 32.36
CA GLY A 113 -19.70 -20.16 31.30
C GLY A 113 -20.55 -20.46 30.08
N ILE A 114 -20.40 -19.63 29.08
CA ILE A 114 -21.11 -19.70 27.80
C ILE A 114 -20.30 -20.53 26.79
N VAL A 115 -20.94 -21.48 26.13
CA VAL A 115 -20.35 -22.23 25.03
C VAL A 115 -20.52 -21.43 23.73
N HIS A 116 -19.44 -21.03 23.13
CA HIS A 116 -19.44 -20.33 21.85
C HIS A 116 -19.36 -21.28 20.65
N GLU A 117 -18.59 -22.36 20.78
CA GLU A 117 -18.36 -23.29 19.67
C GLU A 117 -18.03 -24.69 20.23
N VAL A 118 -18.31 -25.72 19.42
CA VAL A 118 -17.86 -27.10 19.64
C VAL A 118 -17.01 -27.49 18.42
N SER A 119 -15.87 -28.14 18.66
CA SER A 119 -15.01 -28.60 17.56
C SER A 119 -15.73 -29.61 16.66
N GLN A 120 -15.32 -29.75 15.42
CA GLN A 120 -15.92 -30.68 14.45
C GLN A 120 -15.91 -32.14 14.95
N SER A 121 -14.89 -32.53 15.72
CA SER A 121 -14.81 -33.87 16.34
C SER A 121 -15.68 -34.04 17.57
N GLY A 122 -16.31 -32.98 18.08
CA GLY A 122 -17.07 -32.99 19.33
C GLY A 122 -16.23 -33.12 20.59
N GLN A 123 -14.91 -33.22 20.49
CA GLN A 123 -14.03 -33.48 21.63
C GLN A 123 -13.63 -32.23 22.42
N THR A 124 -13.72 -31.06 21.83
CA THR A 124 -13.36 -29.77 22.45
C THR A 124 -14.54 -28.82 22.42
N VAL A 125 -14.78 -28.18 23.56
CA VAL A 125 -15.82 -27.16 23.74
C VAL A 125 -15.10 -25.83 24.04
N TYR A 126 -15.47 -24.79 23.33
CA TYR A 126 -14.92 -23.43 23.53
C TYR A 126 -15.84 -22.66 24.47
N ILE A 127 -15.39 -22.45 25.71
CA ILE A 127 -16.19 -21.89 26.80
C ILE A 127 -15.63 -20.52 27.19
N GLU A 128 -16.49 -19.50 27.17
CA GLU A 128 -16.20 -18.22 27.82
C GLU A 128 -16.58 -18.34 29.30
N PRO A 129 -15.62 -18.17 30.22
CA PRO A 129 -15.95 -18.23 31.66
C PRO A 129 -16.98 -17.18 32.06
N GLU A 130 -17.90 -17.52 32.93
CA GLU A 130 -18.97 -16.63 33.40
C GLU A 130 -18.41 -15.29 33.93
N GLU A 131 -17.25 -15.32 34.61
CA GLU A 131 -16.56 -14.14 35.13
C GLU A 131 -16.10 -13.17 34.03
N SER A 132 -15.86 -13.68 32.81
CA SER A 132 -15.41 -12.85 31.68
C SER A 132 -16.54 -12.32 30.80
N VAL A 133 -17.72 -12.92 30.83
CA VAL A 133 -18.84 -12.59 29.91
C VAL A 133 -19.21 -11.12 29.93
N ARG A 134 -19.38 -10.53 31.10
CA ARG A 134 -19.72 -9.11 31.21
C ARG A 134 -18.60 -8.23 30.65
N THR A 135 -17.36 -8.53 31.02
CA THR A 135 -16.18 -7.75 30.55
C THR A 135 -15.96 -7.93 29.04
N GLY A 136 -16.23 -9.14 28.50
CA GLY A 136 -16.19 -9.42 27.06
C GLY A 136 -17.24 -8.63 26.28
N ASN A 137 -18.46 -8.55 26.78
CA ASN A 137 -19.51 -7.73 26.17
C ASN A 137 -19.19 -6.22 26.21
N GLU A 138 -18.66 -5.73 27.34
CA GLU A 138 -18.20 -4.34 27.47
C GLU A 138 -17.05 -4.06 26.48
N LEU A 139 -16.15 -5.01 26.25
CA LEU A 139 -15.07 -4.87 25.26
C LEU A 139 -15.61 -4.74 23.85
N LEU A 140 -16.53 -5.60 23.44
CA LEU A 140 -17.15 -5.54 22.10
C LEU A 140 -17.90 -4.22 21.88
N GLU A 141 -18.59 -3.71 22.90
CA GLU A 141 -19.26 -2.41 22.85
C GLU A 141 -18.26 -1.27 22.65
N GLU A 142 -17.16 -1.25 23.42
CA GLU A 142 -16.13 -0.20 23.26
C GLU A 142 -15.38 -0.31 21.93
N GLU A 143 -15.16 -1.50 21.40
CA GLU A 143 -14.60 -1.69 20.05
C GLU A 143 -15.56 -1.17 18.97
N ALA A 144 -16.86 -1.41 19.10
CA ALA A 144 -17.87 -0.83 18.20
C ALA A 144 -17.90 0.70 18.30
N ASN A 145 -17.83 1.26 19.52
CA ASN A 145 -17.76 2.68 19.77
C ASN A 145 -16.51 3.30 19.12
N LEU A 146 -15.37 2.63 19.19
CA LEU A 146 -14.13 3.05 18.52
C LEU A 146 -14.33 3.15 17.00
N GLN A 147 -14.94 2.13 16.39
CA GLN A 147 -15.22 2.14 14.94
C GLN A 147 -16.16 3.29 14.55
N ILE A 148 -17.18 3.54 15.34
CA ILE A 148 -18.11 4.67 15.12
C ILE A 148 -17.36 6.01 15.22
N ALA A 149 -16.52 6.18 16.24
CA ALA A 149 -15.73 7.40 16.43
C ALA A 149 -14.73 7.63 15.29
N VAL A 150 -14.01 6.59 14.87
CA VAL A 150 -13.10 6.64 13.71
C VAL A 150 -13.86 7.07 12.44
N LYS A 151 -15.00 6.42 12.18
CA LYS A 151 -15.83 6.75 11.01
C LYS A 151 -16.32 8.21 11.04
N ALA A 152 -16.69 8.71 12.21
CA ALA A 152 -17.10 10.10 12.37
C ALA A 152 -15.96 11.08 12.08
N ILE A 153 -14.74 10.79 12.56
CA ILE A 153 -13.54 11.60 12.30
C ILE A 153 -13.22 11.61 10.79
N LEU A 154 -13.22 10.45 10.14
CA LEU A 154 -12.94 10.36 8.72
C LEU A 154 -14.02 11.07 7.88
N LYS A 155 -15.29 10.94 8.27
CA LYS A 155 -16.40 11.68 7.63
C LYS A 155 -16.22 13.18 7.75
N LYS A 156 -15.82 13.68 8.93
CA LYS A 156 -15.53 15.10 9.17
C LYS A 156 -14.36 15.58 8.32
N LEU A 157 -13.28 14.78 8.24
CA LEU A 157 -12.13 15.08 7.38
C LEU A 157 -12.57 15.16 5.91
N THR A 158 -13.30 14.16 5.42
CA THR A 158 -13.80 14.15 4.03
C THR A 158 -14.65 15.40 3.74
N ALA A 159 -15.55 15.78 4.65
CA ALA A 159 -16.36 16.97 4.50
C ALA A 159 -15.51 18.25 4.46
N SER A 160 -14.43 18.34 5.25
CA SER A 160 -13.52 19.50 5.22
C SER A 160 -12.70 19.58 3.93
N LEU A 161 -12.47 18.46 3.25
CA LEU A 161 -11.74 18.39 1.98
C LEU A 161 -12.63 18.66 0.76
N ALA A 162 -13.95 18.46 0.86
CA ALA A 162 -14.88 18.63 -0.25
C ALA A 162 -14.75 19.99 -1.00
N PRO A 163 -14.55 21.16 -0.32
CA PRO A 163 -14.36 22.44 -1.01
C PRO A 163 -13.08 22.51 -1.88
N TYR A 164 -12.12 21.61 -1.64
CA TYR A 164 -10.84 21.59 -2.35
C TYR A 164 -10.81 20.63 -3.55
N VAL A 165 -11.91 19.91 -3.83
CA VAL A 165 -12.00 18.99 -4.96
C VAL A 165 -11.60 19.63 -6.28
N PRO A 166 -12.05 20.85 -6.64
CA PRO A 166 -11.61 21.48 -7.89
C PRO A 166 -10.10 21.74 -7.96
N LEU A 167 -9.44 22.00 -6.80
CA LEU A 167 -7.99 22.17 -6.75
C LEU A 167 -7.26 20.83 -6.96
N PHE A 168 -7.79 19.73 -6.44
CA PHE A 168 -7.23 18.40 -6.68
C PHE A 168 -7.36 18.01 -8.15
N GLU A 169 -8.51 18.27 -8.76
CA GLU A 169 -8.74 18.04 -10.19
C GLU A 169 -7.80 18.88 -11.06
N ALA A 170 -7.57 20.14 -10.70
CA ALA A 170 -6.63 21.00 -11.40
C ALA A 170 -5.16 20.57 -11.23
N ALA A 171 -4.80 19.98 -10.09
CA ALA A 171 -3.44 19.49 -9.83
C ALA A 171 -3.12 18.20 -10.60
N LEU A 172 -4.10 17.33 -10.79
CA LEU A 172 -3.92 15.97 -11.30
C LEU A 172 -3.18 15.90 -12.64
N PRO A 173 -3.50 16.68 -13.68
CA PRO A 173 -2.79 16.65 -14.95
C PRO A 173 -1.29 16.99 -14.81
N SER A 174 -0.96 17.97 -13.96
CA SER A 174 0.43 18.34 -13.70
C SER A 174 1.18 17.26 -12.94
N MET A 175 0.54 16.64 -11.96
CA MET A 175 1.14 15.52 -11.22
C MET A 175 1.39 14.31 -12.13
N ILE A 176 0.44 13.96 -12.99
CA ILE A 176 0.60 12.88 -13.99
C ILE A 176 1.78 13.20 -14.93
N ALA A 177 1.87 14.40 -15.45
CA ALA A 177 2.97 14.79 -16.34
C ALA A 177 4.34 14.70 -15.66
N ILE A 178 4.43 15.11 -14.39
CA ILE A 178 5.65 15.02 -13.60
C ILE A 178 6.03 13.55 -13.33
N ASP A 179 5.08 12.73 -12.93
CA ASP A 179 5.29 11.30 -12.64
C ASP A 179 5.72 10.54 -13.89
N GLU A 180 5.04 10.79 -15.02
CA GLU A 180 5.39 10.20 -16.31
C GLU A 180 6.80 10.59 -16.76
N ALA A 181 7.16 11.87 -16.64
CA ALA A 181 8.50 12.33 -16.95
C ALA A 181 9.57 11.70 -16.05
N TYR A 182 9.26 11.57 -14.75
CA TYR A 182 10.14 10.92 -13.78
C TYR A 182 10.32 9.43 -14.09
N ALA A 183 9.21 8.71 -14.34
CA ALA A 183 9.25 7.29 -14.67
C ALA A 183 10.06 7.01 -15.93
N ARG A 184 9.88 7.81 -16.98
CA ARG A 184 10.66 7.73 -18.22
C ARG A 184 12.14 8.02 -17.99
N ALA A 185 12.47 9.06 -17.22
CA ALA A 185 13.85 9.42 -16.91
C ALA A 185 14.55 8.35 -16.07
N LYS A 186 13.86 7.79 -15.07
CA LYS A 186 14.35 6.71 -14.23
C LYS A 186 14.63 5.47 -15.06
N TRP A 187 13.63 5.02 -15.82
CA TRP A 187 13.75 3.85 -16.68
C TRP A 187 14.88 4.03 -17.72
N GLY A 188 14.93 5.21 -18.36
CA GLY A 188 15.96 5.53 -19.33
C GLY A 188 17.37 5.50 -18.73
N GLY A 189 17.54 5.98 -17.50
CA GLY A 189 18.80 5.91 -16.77
C GLY A 189 19.23 4.47 -16.46
N GLU A 190 18.31 3.65 -15.96
CA GLU A 190 18.56 2.24 -15.63
C GLU A 190 18.92 1.40 -16.87
N HIS A 191 18.29 1.69 -18.02
CA HIS A 191 18.48 0.96 -19.28
C HIS A 191 19.46 1.61 -20.25
N ARG A 192 20.13 2.69 -19.85
CA ARG A 192 21.02 3.48 -20.72
C ARG A 192 20.34 3.89 -22.04
N ALA A 193 19.04 4.15 -21.98
CA ALA A 193 18.24 4.51 -23.13
C ALA A 193 18.51 5.96 -23.58
N ALA A 194 18.40 6.21 -24.87
CA ALA A 194 18.43 7.54 -25.44
C ALA A 194 17.00 7.98 -25.83
N TYR A 195 16.77 9.30 -25.85
CA TYR A 195 15.51 9.84 -26.33
C TYR A 195 15.40 9.64 -27.86
N ALA A 196 14.26 9.12 -28.31
CA ALA A 196 13.94 9.11 -29.74
C ALA A 196 13.66 10.54 -30.20
N LEU A 197 14.39 10.99 -31.21
CA LEU A 197 14.13 12.28 -31.84
C LEU A 197 13.05 12.12 -32.91
N PRO A 198 12.05 13.02 -32.96
CA PRO A 198 11.09 13.00 -34.06
C PRO A 198 11.83 13.23 -35.37
N CYS A 199 11.52 12.42 -36.37
CA CYS A 199 12.04 12.56 -37.72
C CYS A 199 11.00 13.24 -38.62
N GLY A 200 11.47 14.00 -39.62
CA GLY A 200 10.65 14.59 -40.68
C GLY A 200 10.09 13.52 -41.62
N LYS A 201 9.16 13.89 -42.50
CA LYS A 201 8.56 12.96 -43.48
C LYS A 201 9.60 12.36 -44.45
N GLU A 202 10.68 13.05 -44.69
CA GLU A 202 11.76 12.66 -45.61
C GLU A 202 12.91 11.94 -44.89
N ASP A 203 12.91 11.96 -43.55
CA ASP A 203 13.96 11.31 -42.77
C ASP A 203 13.76 9.80 -42.72
N ALA A 204 14.86 9.05 -42.74
CA ALA A 204 14.83 7.61 -42.60
C ALA A 204 14.81 7.19 -41.12
N LEU A 205 13.96 6.25 -40.77
CA LEU A 205 13.96 5.66 -39.45
C LEU A 205 15.32 5.01 -39.18
N THR A 206 15.99 5.45 -38.10
CA THR A 206 17.27 4.94 -37.69
C THR A 206 17.23 4.58 -36.21
N LEU A 207 17.51 3.32 -35.91
CA LEU A 207 17.68 2.81 -34.55
C LEU A 207 19.13 2.36 -34.40
N LEU A 208 19.88 2.98 -33.48
CA LEU A 208 21.29 2.66 -33.24
C LEU A 208 21.45 2.03 -31.88
N GLY A 209 22.06 0.85 -31.81
CA GLY A 209 22.28 0.12 -30.58
C GLY A 209 20.99 -0.29 -29.86
N ALA A 210 19.90 -0.49 -30.62
CA ALA A 210 18.59 -0.82 -30.06
C ALA A 210 18.64 -2.15 -29.33
N ARG A 211 18.00 -2.22 -28.16
CA ARG A 211 17.97 -3.41 -27.30
C ARG A 211 16.53 -3.69 -26.87
N HIS A 212 16.15 -4.96 -26.93
CA HIS A 212 14.84 -5.38 -26.44
C HIS A 212 14.80 -5.26 -24.91
N PRO A 213 13.92 -4.41 -24.34
CA PRO A 213 13.96 -4.08 -22.89
C PRO A 213 13.75 -5.29 -21.97
N LEU A 214 12.94 -6.27 -22.38
CA LEU A 214 12.67 -7.46 -21.58
C LEU A 214 13.81 -8.49 -21.55
N LEU A 215 14.85 -8.32 -22.37
CA LEU A 215 16.03 -9.18 -22.34
C LEU A 215 17.11 -8.67 -21.38
N GLY A 216 16.95 -7.47 -20.82
CA GLY A 216 17.88 -6.87 -19.89
C GLY A 216 19.31 -6.86 -20.43
N GLU A 217 20.29 -7.21 -19.59
CA GLU A 217 21.71 -7.21 -19.95
C GLU A 217 22.08 -8.23 -21.04
N LYS A 218 21.27 -9.27 -21.26
CA LYS A 218 21.48 -10.27 -22.30
C LYS A 218 21.07 -9.79 -23.69
N ALA A 219 20.45 -8.62 -23.80
CA ALA A 219 20.07 -8.05 -25.08
C ALA A 219 21.30 -7.68 -25.90
N VAL A 220 21.47 -8.31 -27.07
CA VAL A 220 22.48 -7.92 -28.05
C VAL A 220 21.97 -6.67 -28.77
N PRO A 221 22.74 -5.56 -28.78
CA PRO A 221 22.32 -4.34 -29.47
C PRO A 221 22.30 -4.56 -30.99
N ILE A 222 21.29 -3.99 -31.64
CA ILE A 222 21.13 -4.05 -33.09
C ILE A 222 21.04 -2.63 -33.68
N ASP A 223 21.58 -2.47 -34.88
CA ASP A 223 21.39 -1.26 -35.68
C ASP A 223 20.39 -1.56 -36.79
N VAL A 224 19.34 -0.75 -36.86
CA VAL A 224 18.34 -0.83 -37.93
C VAL A 224 18.28 0.54 -38.61
N ARG A 225 18.47 0.57 -39.91
CA ARG A 225 18.41 1.79 -40.70
C ARG A 225 17.54 1.57 -41.94
N PHE A 226 16.49 2.35 -42.06
CA PHE A 226 15.77 2.46 -43.32
C PHE A 226 16.47 3.48 -44.20
N MET A 227 16.79 3.10 -45.42
CA MET A 227 17.35 4.07 -46.41
C MET A 227 16.21 4.99 -46.88
N SER A 228 16.59 6.23 -47.23
CA SER A 228 15.64 7.20 -47.77
C SER A 228 14.85 6.61 -48.95
N GLY A 229 13.54 6.85 -48.97
CA GLY A 229 12.64 6.32 -49.99
C GLY A 229 12.31 4.81 -49.91
N LYS A 230 12.93 4.06 -48.99
CA LYS A 230 12.62 2.63 -48.78
C LYS A 230 11.64 2.46 -47.63
N ARG A 231 10.59 1.67 -47.85
CA ARG A 231 9.52 1.42 -46.86
C ARG A 231 9.50 -0.03 -46.34
N VAL A 232 10.37 -0.88 -46.87
CA VAL A 232 10.38 -2.30 -46.55
C VAL A 232 11.77 -2.71 -46.15
N LEU A 233 11.91 -3.38 -45.01
CA LEU A 233 13.09 -4.06 -44.53
C LEU A 233 12.81 -5.55 -44.47
N ILE A 234 13.59 -6.37 -45.19
CA ILE A 234 13.48 -7.82 -45.17
C ILE A 234 14.56 -8.39 -44.25
N ILE A 235 14.13 -9.11 -43.22
CA ILE A 235 15.03 -9.78 -42.26
C ILE A 235 15.03 -11.27 -42.54
N THR A 236 16.16 -11.78 -42.99
CA THR A 236 16.36 -13.21 -43.31
C THR A 236 17.37 -13.87 -42.37
N GLY A 237 17.34 -15.19 -42.25
CA GLY A 237 18.30 -15.95 -41.43
C GLY A 237 17.65 -17.16 -40.75
N PRO A 238 18.43 -17.98 -40.02
CA PRO A 238 17.94 -19.17 -39.33
C PRO A 238 16.96 -18.80 -38.20
N ASN A 239 16.11 -19.72 -37.78
CA ASN A 239 15.06 -19.45 -36.76
C ASN A 239 15.64 -19.08 -35.37
N THR A 240 16.85 -19.51 -35.08
CA THR A 240 17.60 -19.21 -33.84
C THR A 240 18.34 -17.87 -33.90
N GLY A 241 18.34 -17.19 -35.05
CA GLY A 241 19.16 -16.00 -35.34
C GLY A 241 18.58 -14.66 -34.84
N GLY A 242 17.62 -14.65 -33.92
CA GLY A 242 17.10 -13.41 -33.32
C GLY A 242 16.13 -12.59 -34.19
N LYS A 243 15.64 -13.10 -35.33
CA LYS A 243 14.68 -12.40 -36.22
C LYS A 243 13.46 -11.86 -35.47
N THR A 244 12.86 -12.70 -34.63
CA THR A 244 11.67 -12.32 -33.83
C THR A 244 12.00 -11.23 -32.79
N VAL A 245 13.18 -11.28 -32.21
CA VAL A 245 13.66 -10.25 -31.28
C VAL A 245 13.85 -8.93 -32.02
N THR A 246 14.55 -8.95 -33.17
CA THR A 246 14.73 -7.75 -34.00
C THR A 246 13.40 -7.10 -34.41
N LEU A 247 12.39 -7.93 -34.74
CA LEU A 247 11.06 -7.41 -35.08
C LEU A 247 10.32 -6.77 -33.89
N LYS A 248 10.60 -7.26 -32.68
CA LYS A 248 9.96 -6.79 -31.46
C LYS A 248 10.70 -5.65 -30.75
N THR A 249 11.97 -5.42 -31.11
CA THR A 249 12.78 -4.30 -30.65
C THR A 249 12.38 -3.03 -31.33
#